data_9b536c38c209ae5aed5b5268ade17d0b
#
_entry.id   9b536c38c209ae5aed5b5268ade17d0b
#
_cell.length_a   1.000
_cell.length_b   1.000
_cell.length_c   1.000
_cell.angle_alpha   90.00
_cell.angle_beta   90.00
_cell.angle_gamma   90.00
#
_symmetry.space_group_name_H-M   'P 1'
#
loop_
_entity.id
_entity.type
_entity.pdbx_description
1 polymer ?
#
loop_
_entity_poly.entity_id
_entity_poly.type
_entity_poly.pdbx_seq_one_letter_code
_entity_poly.pdbx_strand_id
1 'polypeptide(L)'
;MAKKKFVCSICGHVHEGNSAPDTCPVCQASSSAFTEDRSGQKKGWMHNPNSNTYIIVYSTVMVVIVATLLAVASLSLQKRQAENELQEKKSNILQSLGYSPDENPQEFDRALADFDNQVKSFVLDADGVKTETPSKEVFAMLATNQNIRDNYDAKRLILFQTEDGRVAIPLIGMGLWGDIWGY
;
A
#
# COMPACT_ATOMS: atom_id res chain seq x y z
N MET A 1 32.21 24.28 39.39
CA MET A 1 33.21 23.85 38.39
C MET A 1 33.10 22.32 38.24
N ALA A 2 32.88 21.80 37.05
CA ALA A 2 32.75 20.36 36.86
C ALA A 2 34.14 19.69 37.00
N LYS A 3 34.26 18.71 37.89
CA LYS A 3 35.50 17.92 38.05
C LYS A 3 35.68 17.03 36.82
N LYS A 4 36.90 17.00 36.29
CA LYS A 4 37.24 16.09 35.17
C LYS A 4 37.54 14.69 35.70
N LYS A 5 37.27 13.67 34.91
CA LYS A 5 37.59 12.28 35.20
C LYS A 5 38.80 11.84 34.37
N PHE A 6 39.74 11.23 35.00
CA PHE A 6 40.93 10.67 34.37
C PHE A 6 40.98 9.16 34.64
N VAL A 7 41.08 8.36 33.60
CA VAL A 7 41.13 6.89 33.69
C VAL A 7 42.54 6.39 33.38
N CYS A 8 43.09 5.60 34.29
CA CYS A 8 44.38 4.94 34.04
C CYS A 8 44.22 3.82 33.01
N SER A 9 44.95 3.89 31.90
CA SER A 9 44.92 2.91 30.81
C SER A 9 45.45 1.53 31.18
N ILE A 10 46.20 1.41 32.31
CA ILE A 10 46.85 0.17 32.74
C ILE A 10 45.93 -0.62 33.71
N CYS A 11 45.35 0.03 34.71
CA CYS A 11 44.55 -0.65 35.73
C CYS A 11 43.07 -0.25 35.77
N GLY A 12 42.66 0.73 34.94
CA GLY A 12 41.28 1.21 34.90
C GLY A 12 40.87 2.11 36.10
N HIS A 13 41.83 2.50 36.98
CA HIS A 13 41.50 3.36 38.12
C HIS A 13 41.01 4.73 37.63
N VAL A 14 39.92 5.23 38.21
CA VAL A 14 39.29 6.50 37.88
C VAL A 14 39.69 7.55 38.94
N HIS A 15 40.34 8.62 38.53
CA HIS A 15 40.67 9.75 39.36
C HIS A 15 39.76 10.97 39.01
N GLU A 16 39.13 11.57 39.99
CA GLU A 16 38.31 12.79 39.80
C GLU A 16 39.06 14.01 40.29
N GLY A 17 39.45 14.88 39.40
CA GLY A 17 40.23 16.08 39.72
C GLY A 17 40.28 17.09 38.58
N ASN A 18 41.00 18.18 38.80
CA ASN A 18 41.25 19.20 37.77
C ASN A 18 42.40 18.81 36.82
N SER A 19 43.29 17.89 37.28
CA SER A 19 44.44 17.36 36.50
C SER A 19 44.65 15.88 36.80
N ALA A 20 45.32 15.16 35.92
CA ALA A 20 45.74 13.80 36.18
C ALA A 20 46.78 13.76 37.35
N PRO A 21 46.70 12.75 38.23
CA PRO A 21 47.70 12.61 39.32
C PRO A 21 49.09 12.23 38.73
N ASP A 22 50.12 12.60 39.40
CA ASP A 22 51.53 12.32 38.94
C ASP A 22 51.81 10.82 38.88
N THR A 23 51.22 10.05 39.78
CA THR A 23 51.34 8.60 39.81
C THR A 23 49.98 7.96 40.17
N CYS A 24 49.70 6.81 39.57
CA CYS A 24 48.48 6.06 39.86
C CYS A 24 48.53 5.43 41.25
N PRO A 25 47.54 5.68 42.15
CA PRO A 25 47.57 5.14 43.52
C PRO A 25 47.42 3.60 43.55
N VAL A 26 46.97 2.96 42.44
CA VAL A 26 46.72 1.52 42.39
C VAL A 26 47.88 0.76 41.73
N CYS A 27 48.38 1.21 40.57
CA CYS A 27 49.39 0.49 39.80
C CYS A 27 50.73 1.23 39.71
N GLN A 28 50.86 2.42 40.32
CA GLN A 28 52.05 3.25 40.32
C GLN A 28 52.52 3.74 38.93
N ALA A 29 51.67 3.64 37.91
CA ALA A 29 51.95 4.16 36.57
C ALA A 29 52.06 5.68 36.58
N SER A 30 52.88 6.22 35.71
CA SER A 30 53.07 7.67 35.56
C SER A 30 51.81 8.40 35.03
N SER A 31 51.76 9.70 35.21
CA SER A 31 50.66 10.54 34.73
C SER A 31 50.33 10.39 33.22
N SER A 32 51.31 9.96 32.44
CA SER A 32 51.16 9.69 30.99
C SER A 32 50.20 8.51 30.68
N ALA A 33 49.98 7.64 31.67
CA ALA A 33 49.02 6.53 31.56
C ALA A 33 47.56 6.94 31.81
N PHE A 34 47.31 8.20 32.19
CA PHE A 34 45.94 8.70 32.39
C PHE A 34 45.40 9.37 31.13
N THR A 35 44.22 8.95 30.74
CA THR A 35 43.44 9.58 29.67
C THR A 35 42.24 10.30 30.25
N GLU A 36 41.96 11.52 29.79
CA GLU A 36 40.80 12.28 30.20
C GLU A 36 39.53 11.56 29.68
N ASP A 37 38.70 11.09 30.58
CA ASP A 37 37.40 10.50 30.25
C ASP A 37 36.40 11.61 29.87
N ARG A 38 36.23 11.81 28.56
CA ARG A 38 35.27 12.75 27.98
C ARG A 38 33.86 12.15 27.81
N SER A 39 33.62 10.96 28.33
CA SER A 39 32.31 10.29 28.22
C SER A 39 31.18 11.07 28.89
N GLY A 40 31.52 11.95 29.83
CA GLY A 40 30.58 12.85 30.50
C GLY A 40 30.24 14.15 29.77
N GLN A 41 30.93 14.49 28.67
CA GLN A 41 30.49 15.61 27.84
C GLN A 41 29.23 15.20 27.11
N LYS A 42 28.13 15.90 27.36
CA LYS A 42 26.83 15.74 26.67
C LYS A 42 27.08 15.94 25.17
N LYS A 43 27.53 14.91 24.48
CA LYS A 43 27.38 14.81 23.03
C LYS A 43 25.88 14.90 22.78
N GLY A 44 25.48 15.82 21.90
CA GLY A 44 24.07 16.03 21.60
C GLY A 44 23.40 14.69 21.32
N TRP A 45 22.14 14.56 21.64
CA TRP A 45 21.32 13.34 21.52
C TRP A 45 21.46 12.62 20.16
N MET A 46 21.78 13.38 19.11
CA MET A 46 22.04 12.83 17.76
C MET A 46 23.40 12.08 17.64
N HIS A 47 24.30 12.21 18.61
CA HIS A 47 25.68 11.68 18.48
C HIS A 47 25.89 10.37 19.25
N ASN A 48 24.89 9.88 19.94
CA ASN A 48 24.94 8.63 20.68
C ASN A 48 23.94 7.62 20.12
N PRO A 49 24.35 6.71 19.18
CA PRO A 49 23.44 5.76 18.53
C PRO A 49 22.82 4.73 19.49
N ASN A 50 23.39 4.58 20.70
CA ASN A 50 22.88 3.67 21.72
C ASN A 50 21.91 4.36 22.70
N SER A 51 21.60 5.64 22.50
CA SER A 51 20.61 6.34 23.31
C SER A 51 19.20 5.88 22.92
N ASN A 52 18.39 5.49 23.90
CA ASN A 52 16.96 5.15 23.69
C ASN A 52 16.21 6.25 22.92
N THR A 53 16.50 7.50 23.22
CA THR A 53 15.89 8.65 22.54
C THR A 53 16.29 8.71 21.06
N TYR A 54 17.56 8.44 20.75
CA TYR A 54 18.02 8.39 19.34
C TYR A 54 17.32 7.27 18.58
N ILE A 55 17.24 6.07 19.16
CA ILE A 55 16.61 4.91 18.52
C ILE A 55 15.13 5.20 18.25
N ILE A 56 14.40 5.76 19.23
CA ILE A 56 12.97 6.08 19.07
C ILE A 56 12.75 7.12 17.97
N VAL A 57 13.51 8.21 17.99
CA VAL A 57 13.37 9.28 16.99
C VAL A 57 13.76 8.78 15.61
N TYR A 58 14.87 8.07 15.49
CA TYR A 58 15.30 7.50 14.22
C TYR A 58 14.29 6.53 13.62
N SER A 59 13.78 5.59 14.44
CA SER A 59 12.78 4.62 13.98
C SER A 59 11.47 5.31 13.59
N THR A 60 11.03 6.32 14.34
CA THR A 60 9.82 7.09 14.02
C THR A 60 9.98 7.83 12.69
N VAL A 61 11.10 8.52 12.50
CA VAL A 61 11.38 9.24 11.24
C VAL A 61 11.43 8.27 10.05
N MET A 62 12.08 7.12 10.19
CA MET A 62 12.14 6.11 9.15
C MET A 62 10.75 5.56 8.79
N VAL A 63 9.92 5.26 9.81
CA VAL A 63 8.54 4.79 9.58
C VAL A 63 7.72 5.84 8.85
N VAL A 64 7.80 7.11 9.26
CA VAL A 64 7.07 8.21 8.61
C VAL A 64 7.50 8.37 7.14
N ILE A 65 8.80 8.32 6.85
CA ILE A 65 9.31 8.42 5.47
C ILE A 65 8.76 7.27 4.62
N VAL A 66 8.91 6.03 5.09
CA VAL A 66 8.44 4.85 4.36
C VAL A 66 6.93 4.88 4.16
N ALA A 67 6.16 5.20 5.20
CA ALA A 67 4.71 5.31 5.13
C ALA A 67 4.26 6.38 4.11
N THR A 68 4.94 7.53 4.10
CA THR A 68 4.64 8.62 3.14
C THR A 68 4.95 8.18 1.71
N LEU A 69 6.09 7.54 1.46
CA LEU A 69 6.44 7.04 0.13
C LEU A 69 5.44 6.00 -0.37
N LEU A 70 5.03 5.05 0.50
CA LEU A 70 4.02 4.05 0.16
C LEU A 70 2.65 4.68 -0.10
N ALA A 71 2.24 5.66 0.69
CA ALA A 71 0.98 6.36 0.49
C ALA A 71 0.95 7.11 -0.85
N VAL A 72 2.01 7.84 -1.19
CA VAL A 72 2.14 8.54 -2.47
C VAL A 72 2.12 7.56 -3.64
N ALA A 73 2.88 6.46 -3.55
CA ALA A 73 2.87 5.42 -4.58
C ALA A 73 1.47 4.79 -4.74
N SER A 74 0.81 4.44 -3.65
CA SER A 74 -0.54 3.87 -3.65
C SER A 74 -1.56 4.80 -4.31
N LEU A 75 -1.61 6.08 -3.91
CA LEU A 75 -2.51 7.06 -4.50
C LEU A 75 -2.25 7.30 -5.99
N SER A 76 -0.98 7.29 -6.40
CA SER A 76 -0.58 7.44 -7.80
C SER A 76 -1.06 6.27 -8.68
N LEU A 77 -1.05 5.05 -8.12
CA LEU A 77 -1.46 3.85 -8.85
C LEU A 77 -2.97 3.62 -8.84
N GLN A 78 -3.69 4.12 -7.85
CA GLN A 78 -5.12 3.86 -7.64
C GLN A 78 -5.97 4.22 -8.88
N LYS A 79 -5.68 5.35 -9.52
CA LYS A 79 -6.41 5.78 -10.72
C LYS A 79 -6.19 4.82 -11.89
N ARG A 80 -4.93 4.41 -12.12
CA ARG A 80 -4.60 3.44 -13.18
C ARG A 80 -5.19 2.06 -12.92
N GLN A 81 -5.21 1.64 -11.65
CA GLN A 81 -5.82 0.37 -11.26
C GLN A 81 -7.32 0.37 -11.53
N ALA A 82 -8.05 1.45 -11.19
CA ALA A 82 -9.48 1.58 -11.47
C ALA A 82 -9.78 1.58 -12.99
N GLU A 83 -8.96 2.27 -13.79
CA GLU A 83 -9.09 2.25 -15.25
C GLU A 83 -8.83 0.84 -15.82
N ASN A 84 -7.80 0.15 -15.36
CA ASN A 84 -7.49 -1.22 -15.81
C ASN A 84 -8.59 -2.21 -15.40
N GLU A 85 -9.11 -2.11 -14.17
CA GLU A 85 -10.22 -2.96 -13.69
C GLU A 85 -11.48 -2.76 -14.56
N LEU A 86 -11.79 -1.51 -14.92
CA LEU A 86 -12.90 -1.21 -15.82
C LEU A 86 -12.69 -1.81 -17.21
N GLN A 87 -11.47 -1.69 -17.75
CA GLN A 87 -11.11 -2.29 -19.04
C GLN A 87 -11.20 -3.82 -19.01
N GLU A 88 -10.74 -4.44 -17.94
CA GLU A 88 -10.85 -5.88 -17.73
C GLU A 88 -12.32 -6.33 -17.68
N LYS A 89 -13.18 -5.63 -16.94
CA LYS A 89 -14.62 -5.92 -16.91
C LYS A 89 -15.26 -5.81 -18.29
N LYS A 90 -14.96 -4.75 -19.05
CA LYS A 90 -15.44 -4.58 -20.43
C LYS A 90 -14.95 -5.71 -21.32
N SER A 91 -13.68 -6.08 -21.22
CA SER A 91 -13.08 -7.19 -21.96
C SER A 91 -13.78 -8.51 -21.68
N ASN A 92 -14.02 -8.84 -20.41
CA ASN A 92 -14.70 -10.08 -20.01
C ASN A 92 -16.17 -10.13 -20.51
N ILE A 93 -16.88 -9.00 -20.49
CA ILE A 93 -18.23 -8.90 -21.05
C ILE A 93 -18.21 -9.14 -22.56
N LEU A 94 -17.30 -8.54 -23.30
CA LEU A 94 -17.15 -8.74 -24.75
C LEU A 94 -16.82 -10.20 -25.07
N GLN A 95 -15.93 -10.82 -24.31
CA GLN A 95 -15.60 -12.24 -24.48
C GLN A 95 -16.83 -13.13 -24.26
N SER A 96 -17.63 -12.85 -23.22
CA SER A 96 -18.88 -13.60 -22.97
C SER A 96 -19.92 -13.38 -24.06
N LEU A 97 -19.89 -12.25 -24.72
CA LEU A 97 -20.75 -11.92 -25.87
C LEU A 97 -20.22 -12.53 -27.19
N GLY A 98 -19.07 -13.26 -27.16
CA GLY A 98 -18.52 -13.98 -28.29
C GLY A 98 -17.51 -13.21 -29.14
N TYR A 99 -17.01 -12.08 -28.64
CA TYR A 99 -15.84 -11.41 -29.23
C TYR A 99 -14.56 -12.10 -28.72
N SER A 100 -13.80 -12.73 -29.59
CA SER A 100 -12.59 -13.44 -29.22
C SER A 100 -11.34 -12.61 -29.55
N PRO A 101 -10.50 -12.28 -28.56
CA PRO A 101 -9.24 -11.59 -28.83
C PRO A 101 -8.25 -12.45 -29.60
N ASP A 102 -8.36 -13.78 -29.49
CA ASP A 102 -7.45 -14.73 -30.16
C ASP A 102 -7.80 -14.93 -31.64
N GLU A 103 -9.09 -14.91 -31.97
CA GLU A 103 -9.57 -15.13 -33.34
C GLU A 103 -9.53 -13.85 -34.17
N ASN A 104 -9.97 -12.73 -33.59
CA ASN A 104 -10.04 -11.45 -34.28
C ASN A 104 -9.64 -10.27 -33.38
N PRO A 105 -8.33 -10.10 -33.11
CA PRO A 105 -7.86 -9.05 -32.17
C PRO A 105 -8.25 -7.64 -32.59
N GLN A 106 -8.29 -7.35 -33.89
CA GLN A 106 -8.64 -6.00 -34.38
C GLN A 106 -10.11 -5.64 -34.16
N GLU A 107 -11.00 -6.60 -34.30
CA GLU A 107 -12.42 -6.43 -34.03
C GLU A 107 -12.67 -6.27 -32.53
N PHE A 108 -12.01 -7.10 -31.74
CA PHE A 108 -12.05 -7.03 -30.28
C PHE A 108 -11.58 -5.68 -29.75
N ASP A 109 -10.43 -5.16 -30.20
CA ASP A 109 -9.91 -3.87 -29.80
C ASP A 109 -10.83 -2.71 -30.18
N ARG A 110 -11.47 -2.77 -31.35
CA ARG A 110 -12.48 -1.78 -31.78
C ARG A 110 -13.71 -1.84 -30.88
N ALA A 111 -14.22 -3.04 -30.62
CA ALA A 111 -15.38 -3.23 -29.75
C ALA A 111 -15.09 -2.77 -28.31
N LEU A 112 -13.87 -2.97 -27.82
CA LEU A 112 -13.43 -2.53 -26.50
C LEU A 112 -13.32 -1.00 -26.45
N ALA A 113 -12.78 -0.36 -27.47
CA ALA A 113 -12.64 1.09 -27.56
C ALA A 113 -14.00 1.78 -27.67
N ASP A 114 -14.95 1.16 -28.37
CA ASP A 114 -16.31 1.70 -28.63
C ASP A 114 -17.39 0.88 -27.89
N PHE A 115 -17.08 0.41 -26.70
CA PHE A 115 -17.93 -0.47 -25.90
C PHE A 115 -19.35 0.06 -25.72
N ASP A 116 -19.48 1.34 -25.41
CA ASP A 116 -20.77 1.96 -25.07
C ASP A 116 -21.74 2.06 -26.27
N ASN A 117 -21.21 2.01 -27.51
CA ASN A 117 -22.02 1.95 -28.72
C ASN A 117 -22.32 0.50 -29.15
N GLN A 118 -21.38 -0.43 -28.92
CA GLN A 118 -21.52 -1.84 -29.30
C GLN A 118 -22.42 -2.62 -28.33
N VAL A 119 -22.39 -2.26 -27.04
CA VAL A 119 -23.06 -2.99 -25.99
C VAL A 119 -23.97 -2.07 -25.18
N LYS A 120 -25.26 -2.31 -25.24
CA LYS A 120 -26.25 -1.59 -24.42
C LYS A 120 -26.42 -2.26 -23.08
N SER A 121 -26.46 -1.46 -22.03
CA SER A 121 -26.65 -1.92 -20.67
C SER A 121 -28.09 -1.69 -20.20
N PHE A 122 -28.66 -2.69 -19.56
CA PHE A 122 -30.02 -2.62 -19.06
C PHE A 122 -30.10 -3.12 -17.62
N VAL A 123 -31.04 -2.56 -16.88
CA VAL A 123 -31.47 -3.06 -15.58
C VAL A 123 -32.88 -3.56 -15.70
N LEU A 124 -33.11 -4.81 -15.31
CA LEU A 124 -34.40 -5.45 -15.26
C LEU A 124 -34.88 -5.47 -13.80
N ASP A 125 -36.01 -4.89 -13.52
CA ASP A 125 -36.61 -4.88 -12.19
C ASP A 125 -37.45 -6.14 -11.92
N ALA A 126 -37.91 -6.31 -10.68
CA ALA A 126 -38.74 -7.43 -10.25
C ALA A 126 -40.04 -7.60 -11.06
N ASP A 127 -40.57 -6.51 -11.60
CA ASP A 127 -41.81 -6.50 -12.41
C ASP A 127 -41.54 -6.83 -13.90
N GLY A 128 -40.30 -7.14 -14.26
CA GLY A 128 -39.89 -7.43 -15.63
C GLY A 128 -39.70 -6.19 -16.51
N VAL A 129 -39.68 -5.00 -15.94
CA VAL A 129 -39.46 -3.76 -16.68
C VAL A 129 -38.00 -3.61 -17.01
N LYS A 130 -37.69 -3.55 -18.31
CA LYS A 130 -36.34 -3.37 -18.83
C LYS A 130 -36.06 -1.88 -19.03
N THR A 131 -35.12 -1.32 -18.27
CA THR A 131 -34.71 0.09 -18.35
C THR A 131 -33.30 0.16 -18.90
N GLU A 132 -33.11 0.94 -19.97
CA GLU A 132 -31.78 1.22 -20.49
C GLU A 132 -31.04 2.17 -19.51
N THR A 133 -29.88 1.75 -19.06
CA THR A 133 -29.10 2.47 -18.05
C THR A 133 -27.70 2.72 -18.60
N PRO A 134 -27.13 3.93 -18.45
CA PRO A 134 -25.78 4.22 -18.92
C PRO A 134 -24.74 3.25 -18.33
N SER A 135 -23.82 2.78 -19.15
CA SER A 135 -22.78 1.81 -18.75
C SER A 135 -22.01 2.24 -17.51
N LYS A 136 -21.76 3.54 -17.34
CA LYS A 136 -21.09 4.08 -16.16
C LYS A 136 -21.85 3.79 -14.86
N GLU A 137 -23.17 3.91 -14.86
CA GLU A 137 -24.01 3.61 -13.67
C GLU A 137 -24.06 2.12 -13.41
N VAL A 138 -24.17 1.33 -14.48
CA VAL A 138 -24.16 -0.13 -14.39
C VAL A 138 -22.83 -0.64 -13.83
N PHE A 139 -21.70 -0.11 -14.29
CA PHE A 139 -20.40 -0.49 -13.73
C PHE A 139 -20.23 -0.05 -12.26
N ALA A 140 -20.86 1.05 -11.83
CA ALA A 140 -20.90 1.41 -10.42
C ALA A 140 -21.71 0.39 -9.59
N MET A 141 -22.81 -0.14 -10.13
CA MET A 141 -23.58 -1.23 -9.52
C MET A 141 -22.80 -2.55 -9.47
N LEU A 142 -21.81 -2.74 -10.32
CA LEU A 142 -20.94 -3.90 -10.39
C LEU A 142 -19.54 -3.65 -9.78
N ALA A 143 -19.37 -2.54 -9.06
CA ALA A 143 -18.05 -2.15 -8.55
C ALA A 143 -17.49 -3.12 -7.50
N THR A 144 -18.37 -3.70 -6.67
CA THR A 144 -18.00 -4.66 -5.63
C THR A 144 -18.92 -5.86 -5.64
N ASN A 145 -18.43 -6.99 -5.11
CA ASN A 145 -19.26 -8.19 -4.94
C ASN A 145 -20.49 -7.92 -4.07
N GLN A 146 -20.37 -7.03 -3.09
CA GLN A 146 -21.50 -6.65 -2.25
C GLN A 146 -22.57 -5.90 -3.07
N ASN A 147 -22.16 -4.96 -3.92
CA ASN A 147 -23.11 -4.24 -4.80
C ASN A 147 -23.88 -5.20 -5.74
N ILE A 148 -23.20 -6.24 -6.25
CA ILE A 148 -23.84 -7.25 -7.08
C ILE A 148 -24.90 -8.02 -6.27
N ARG A 149 -24.55 -8.45 -5.04
CA ARG A 149 -25.49 -9.14 -4.14
C ARG A 149 -26.69 -8.27 -3.79
N ASP A 150 -26.45 -6.99 -3.45
CA ASP A 150 -27.51 -6.03 -3.10
C ASP A 150 -28.48 -5.82 -4.27
N ASN A 151 -28.01 -5.86 -5.52
CA ASN A 151 -28.87 -5.81 -6.69
C ASN A 151 -29.72 -7.08 -6.83
N TYR A 152 -29.14 -8.28 -6.62
CA TYR A 152 -29.90 -9.52 -6.62
C TYR A 152 -30.96 -9.58 -5.49
N ASP A 153 -30.59 -9.15 -4.28
CA ASP A 153 -31.50 -9.09 -3.14
C ASP A 153 -32.66 -8.11 -3.39
N ALA A 154 -32.37 -7.01 -4.10
CA ALA A 154 -33.37 -6.06 -4.58
C ALA A 154 -34.16 -6.57 -5.81
N LYS A 155 -33.94 -7.83 -6.24
CA LYS A 155 -34.53 -8.44 -7.44
C LYS A 155 -34.26 -7.62 -8.72
N ARG A 156 -33.12 -6.99 -8.81
CA ARG A 156 -32.66 -6.28 -10.00
C ARG A 156 -31.62 -7.13 -10.72
N LEU A 157 -31.83 -7.35 -12.02
CA LEU A 157 -30.93 -8.09 -12.88
C LEU A 157 -30.28 -7.12 -13.86
N ILE A 158 -28.96 -7.09 -13.86
CA ILE A 158 -28.17 -6.32 -14.81
C ILE A 158 -27.92 -7.21 -16.03
N LEU A 159 -28.06 -6.66 -17.23
CA LEU A 159 -27.78 -7.37 -18.45
C LEU A 159 -27.11 -6.46 -19.49
N PHE A 160 -26.20 -7.01 -20.24
CA PHE A 160 -25.52 -6.38 -21.36
C PHE A 160 -26.00 -7.05 -22.65
N GLN A 161 -26.36 -6.25 -23.63
CA GLN A 161 -26.92 -6.75 -24.89
C GLN A 161 -26.25 -6.09 -26.07
N THR A 162 -25.85 -6.89 -27.06
CA THR A 162 -25.38 -6.41 -28.38
C THR A 162 -26.57 -6.19 -29.32
N GLU A 163 -26.35 -5.49 -30.42
CA GLU A 163 -27.36 -5.31 -31.49
C GLU A 163 -27.80 -6.64 -32.09
N ASP A 164 -26.90 -7.63 -32.16
CA ASP A 164 -27.20 -9.00 -32.64
C ASP A 164 -28.11 -9.79 -31.69
N GLY A 165 -28.47 -9.23 -30.54
CA GLY A 165 -29.36 -9.89 -29.57
C GLY A 165 -28.65 -10.82 -28.59
N ARG A 166 -27.31 -10.94 -28.64
CA ARG A 166 -26.53 -11.69 -27.63
C ARG A 166 -26.59 -10.97 -26.29
N VAL A 167 -26.70 -11.71 -25.21
CA VAL A 167 -26.88 -11.17 -23.84
C VAL A 167 -25.83 -11.77 -22.91
N ALA A 168 -25.18 -10.92 -22.14
CA ALA A 168 -24.31 -11.29 -21.02
C ALA A 168 -24.93 -10.81 -19.70
N ILE A 169 -24.86 -11.66 -18.68
CA ILE A 169 -25.43 -11.41 -17.36
C ILE A 169 -24.32 -11.64 -16.34
N PRO A 170 -23.99 -10.64 -15.49
CA PRO A 170 -23.04 -10.84 -14.40
C PRO A 170 -23.58 -11.81 -13.37
N LEU A 171 -22.80 -12.81 -13.02
CA LEU A 171 -23.14 -13.82 -12.03
C LEU A 171 -22.14 -13.78 -10.88
N ILE A 172 -22.62 -13.99 -9.67
CA ILE A 172 -21.79 -14.14 -8.46
C ILE A 172 -22.19 -15.41 -7.72
N GLY A 173 -21.23 -16.14 -7.22
CA GLY A 173 -21.45 -17.34 -6.42
C GLY A 173 -20.43 -17.45 -5.29
N MET A 174 -20.70 -18.35 -4.34
CA MET A 174 -19.74 -18.69 -3.28
C MET A 174 -18.84 -19.83 -3.74
N GLY A 175 -17.54 -19.56 -3.79
CA GLY A 175 -16.52 -20.59 -4.00
C GLY A 175 -15.92 -21.07 -2.69
N LEU A 176 -15.03 -22.07 -2.77
CA LEU A 176 -14.35 -22.64 -1.60
C LEU A 176 -13.42 -21.64 -0.90
N TRP A 177 -12.81 -20.72 -1.65
CA TRP A 177 -11.79 -19.77 -1.20
C TRP A 177 -12.26 -18.32 -1.22
N GLY A 178 -13.50 -18.07 -1.58
CA GLY A 178 -14.07 -16.73 -1.69
C GLY A 178 -15.13 -16.65 -2.78
N ASP A 179 -15.58 -15.43 -3.07
CA ASP A 179 -16.59 -15.20 -4.10
C ASP A 179 -16.03 -15.47 -5.50
N ILE A 180 -16.82 -16.15 -6.32
CA ILE A 180 -16.57 -16.36 -7.75
C ILE A 180 -17.56 -15.51 -8.51
N TRP A 181 -17.08 -14.76 -9.49
CA TRP A 181 -17.90 -13.95 -10.37
C TRP A 181 -17.52 -14.17 -11.84
N GLY A 182 -18.49 -13.92 -12.73
CA GLY A 182 -18.32 -14.08 -14.17
C GLY A 182 -19.48 -13.44 -14.95
N TYR A 183 -19.43 -13.52 -16.24
CA TYR A 183 -20.46 -13.02 -17.17
C TYR A 183 -20.96 -14.13 -18.07
#